data_b7f265753543e2cd332316ab891dd9d4
#
_entry.id   b7f265753543e2cd332316ab891dd9d4
#
_cell.length_a   1.000
_cell.length_b   1.000
_cell.length_c   1.000
_cell.angle_alpha   90.00
_cell.angle_beta   90.00
_cell.angle_gamma   90.00
#
_symmetry.space_group_name_H-M   'P 1'
#
loop_
_entity.id
_entity.type
_entity.pdbx_description
1 polymer ?
#
loop_
_entity_poly.entity_id
_entity_poly.type
_entity_poly.pdbx_seq_one_letter_code
_entity_poly.pdbx_strand_id
1 'polypeptide(L)'
;MIQTVLKRDGRVVGFNEEKIATAIRKAMLHTDKGEDLQLIHQITDRISFKGDSQMTVEAIQDLVEVELMKSSRKDVAQKYIAYRNQRSIARKAKTRDMFLEIINIKSNDITRENANMNADTPAGMMMKFASETTKPFVDDYLLSEEVLDAVTQNYLHIHDKDYYPTKSLTCVQHPLDHILKYGFSAGHGESRPAKRIETASILGCISLETAQNEMHGGQAIPAFDFYLAPYVRNSFIEEVKNLEELNGKDYSHLYQKELADYLLQPLDGLTGEDRIVQHAVNKTVSRVHQSMEAFIHNMNTIHSRGGNQVVFSSINYGTDTSAEGRCIIRELLKSTYQGVGNGETAIFPIQIWKKKRGVSYLPEDRNYDLYQLACKVTARRFFPNFLNLDATFNQSEDWKADDPKRYQHEVATMGCRTRVFENRFGPKTSIGRGNISFSTINIVRLGIECMNIEDKEQRIARFFAKLDSMLEVTARQLHERMEFQKTAFAKQFPLLMSALGIGSEKLKPNDTIASVIN
;
A
#
# COMPACT_ATOMS: atom_id res chain seq x y z
N MET A 1 25.37 3.94 37.97
CA MET A 1 25.58 2.79 37.02
C MET A 1 24.57 2.93 35.92
N ILE A 2 25.02 2.88 34.68
CA ILE A 2 24.18 2.99 33.49
C ILE A 2 23.31 1.72 33.39
N GLN A 3 21.99 1.87 33.27
CA GLN A 3 21.03 0.77 33.11
C GLN A 3 20.47 0.74 31.68
N THR A 4 20.23 1.90 31.11
CA THR A 4 19.61 2.04 29.80
C THR A 4 20.33 3.08 28.93
N VAL A 5 20.22 2.89 27.62
CA VAL A 5 20.79 3.79 26.61
C VAL A 5 19.67 4.32 25.72
N LEU A 6 19.57 5.65 25.65
CA LEU A 6 18.75 6.33 24.68
C LEU A 6 19.50 6.36 23.34
N LYS A 7 19.03 5.59 22.38
CA LYS A 7 19.60 5.55 21.04
C LYS A 7 19.24 6.82 20.26
N ARG A 8 19.96 7.08 19.14
CA ARG A 8 19.73 8.22 18.23
C ARG A 8 18.34 8.26 17.63
N ASP A 9 17.70 7.10 17.52
CA ASP A 9 16.32 6.94 17.03
C ASP A 9 15.24 7.11 18.11
N GLY A 10 15.64 7.51 19.33
CA GLY A 10 14.75 7.71 20.47
C GLY A 10 14.39 6.43 21.24
N ARG A 11 14.82 5.25 20.80
CA ARG A 11 14.57 4.00 21.53
C ARG A 11 15.43 3.90 22.78
N VAL A 12 14.83 3.41 23.85
CA VAL A 12 15.54 3.08 25.08
C VAL A 12 15.82 1.57 25.07
N VAL A 13 17.10 1.22 25.20
CA VAL A 13 17.55 -0.19 25.22
C VAL A 13 18.39 -0.45 26.46
N GLY A 14 18.50 -1.70 26.87
CA GLY A 14 19.40 -2.09 27.95
C GLY A 14 20.85 -1.72 27.63
N PHE A 15 21.58 -1.25 28.63
CA PHE A 15 23.01 -0.97 28.49
C PHE A 15 23.78 -2.28 28.27
N ASN A 16 24.70 -2.25 27.31
CA ASN A 16 25.58 -3.36 27.00
C ASN A 16 27.02 -2.85 26.92
N GLU A 17 27.80 -3.16 27.95
CA GLU A 17 29.19 -2.75 28.11
C GLU A 17 30.13 -3.34 27.05
N GLU A 18 29.83 -4.53 26.52
CA GLU A 18 30.63 -5.19 25.49
C GLU A 18 30.72 -4.33 24.20
N LYS A 19 29.72 -3.50 23.93
CA LYS A 19 29.76 -2.56 22.81
C LYS A 19 30.82 -1.48 22.98
N ILE A 20 31.05 -1.02 24.22
CA ILE A 20 32.12 -0.07 24.55
C ILE A 20 33.48 -0.79 24.42
N ALA A 21 33.60 -1.95 25.02
CA ALA A 21 34.83 -2.76 24.94
C ALA A 21 35.23 -3.05 23.49
N THR A 22 34.26 -3.46 22.67
CA THR A 22 34.48 -3.70 21.23
C THR A 22 34.91 -2.44 20.47
N ALA A 23 34.32 -1.28 20.76
CA ALA A 23 34.70 -0.03 20.10
C ALA A 23 36.12 0.41 20.46
N ILE A 24 36.52 0.28 21.73
CA ILE A 24 37.89 0.57 22.19
C ILE A 24 38.88 -0.43 21.57
N ARG A 25 38.54 -1.74 21.57
CA ARG A 25 39.37 -2.78 20.95
C ARG A 25 39.64 -2.49 19.48
N LYS A 26 38.61 -2.14 18.71
CA LYS A 26 38.76 -1.74 17.30
C LYS A 26 39.70 -0.56 17.12
N ALA A 27 39.64 0.45 18.01
CA ALA A 27 40.56 1.59 17.96
C ALA A 27 42.01 1.16 18.28
N MET A 28 42.23 0.22 19.20
CA MET A 28 43.55 -0.32 19.56
C MET A 28 44.17 -1.09 18.42
N LEU A 29 43.41 -1.89 17.65
CA LEU A 29 43.86 -2.63 16.49
C LEU A 29 44.48 -1.75 15.38
N HIS A 30 44.13 -0.45 15.38
CA HIS A 30 44.70 0.53 14.45
C HIS A 30 45.87 1.31 15.05
N THR A 31 46.51 0.81 16.12
CA THR A 31 47.70 1.38 16.74
C THR A 31 48.85 0.38 16.79
N ASP A 32 50.07 0.86 16.80
CA ASP A 32 51.28 0.01 16.75
C ASP A 32 51.52 -0.80 18.06
N LYS A 33 50.85 -0.44 19.15
CA LYS A 33 50.99 -1.09 20.45
C LYS A 33 50.03 -2.26 20.70
N GLY A 34 49.10 -2.53 19.75
CA GLY A 34 48.16 -3.61 19.86
C GLY A 34 47.11 -3.46 20.97
N GLU A 35 46.43 -4.57 21.28
CA GLU A 35 45.38 -4.64 22.28
C GLU A 35 45.91 -4.64 23.72
N ASP A 36 45.20 -3.94 24.61
CA ASP A 36 45.40 -3.93 26.06
C ASP A 36 44.05 -4.25 26.71
N LEU A 37 43.80 -5.54 26.93
CA LEU A 37 42.55 -6.03 27.49
C LEU A 37 42.26 -5.51 28.90
N GLN A 38 43.33 -5.30 29.72
CA GLN A 38 43.20 -4.79 31.06
C GLN A 38 42.72 -3.34 31.05
N LEU A 39 43.27 -2.53 30.17
CA LEU A 39 42.83 -1.13 30.00
C LEU A 39 41.42 -1.03 29.45
N ILE A 40 41.02 -1.93 28.51
CA ILE A 40 39.67 -1.98 27.99
C ILE A 40 38.67 -2.21 29.11
N HIS A 41 38.89 -3.24 29.96
CA HIS A 41 38.03 -3.51 31.11
C HIS A 41 37.97 -2.33 32.09
N GLN A 42 39.12 -1.78 32.45
CA GLN A 42 39.17 -0.64 33.38
C GLN A 42 38.36 0.59 32.89
N ILE A 43 38.46 0.91 31.59
CA ILE A 43 37.70 2.02 31.01
C ILE A 43 36.22 1.70 30.95
N THR A 44 35.87 0.50 30.51
CA THR A 44 34.47 0.05 30.38
C THR A 44 33.77 0.07 31.76
N ASP A 45 34.42 -0.46 32.80
CA ASP A 45 33.92 -0.45 34.17
C ASP A 45 33.73 0.98 34.70
N ARG A 46 34.71 1.85 34.50
CA ARG A 46 34.59 3.24 34.93
C ARG A 46 33.41 3.97 34.29
N ILE A 47 33.19 3.75 33.00
CA ILE A 47 32.06 4.34 32.28
C ILE A 47 30.74 3.79 32.80
N SER A 48 30.65 2.48 32.99
CA SER A 48 29.44 1.80 33.48
C SER A 48 29.03 2.32 34.86
N PHE A 49 30.00 2.61 35.74
CA PHE A 49 29.74 3.13 37.09
C PHE A 49 29.52 4.65 37.15
N LYS A 50 30.14 5.44 36.27
CA LYS A 50 30.14 6.89 36.29
C LYS A 50 28.93 7.55 35.65
N GLY A 51 28.24 6.85 34.78
CA GLY A 51 27.09 7.38 34.04
C GLY A 51 25.80 7.41 34.85
N ASP A 52 24.89 8.29 34.47
CA ASP A 52 23.51 8.31 34.95
C ASP A 52 22.78 6.99 34.59
N SER A 53 21.66 6.73 35.25
CA SER A 53 20.88 5.51 35.01
C SER A 53 20.42 5.36 33.55
N GLN A 54 20.21 6.48 32.87
CA GLN A 54 19.94 6.54 31.42
C GLN A 54 20.88 7.53 30.75
N MET A 55 21.57 7.11 29.70
CA MET A 55 22.49 7.96 28.95
C MET A 55 22.22 7.86 27.43
N THR A 56 22.54 8.94 26.70
CA THR A 56 22.56 8.92 25.23
C THR A 56 23.82 8.21 24.71
N VAL A 57 23.76 7.71 23.47
CA VAL A 57 24.94 7.13 22.80
C VAL A 57 26.07 8.14 22.72
N GLU A 58 25.76 9.41 22.43
CA GLU A 58 26.74 10.48 22.34
C GLU A 58 27.44 10.74 23.70
N ALA A 59 26.64 10.82 24.77
CA ALA A 59 27.19 11.02 26.11
C ALA A 59 28.10 9.87 26.56
N ILE A 60 27.76 8.62 26.20
CA ILE A 60 28.63 7.47 26.44
C ILE A 60 29.94 7.60 25.62
N GLN A 61 29.85 7.96 24.34
CA GLN A 61 31.03 8.17 23.49
C GLN A 61 31.93 9.28 24.02
N ASP A 62 31.35 10.40 24.53
CA ASP A 62 32.11 11.48 25.17
C ASP A 62 32.85 10.97 26.40
N LEU A 63 32.22 10.13 27.24
CA LEU A 63 32.90 9.50 28.37
C LEU A 63 34.03 8.59 27.93
N VAL A 64 33.85 7.80 26.86
CA VAL A 64 34.94 6.96 26.30
C VAL A 64 36.12 7.81 25.86
N GLU A 65 35.89 8.91 25.17
CA GLU A 65 36.94 9.84 24.75
C GLU A 65 37.71 10.42 25.96
N VAL A 66 36.97 10.88 26.96
CA VAL A 66 37.56 11.46 28.19
C VAL A 66 38.40 10.41 28.94
N GLU A 67 37.91 9.20 29.13
CA GLU A 67 38.67 8.16 29.85
C GLU A 67 39.87 7.65 29.03
N LEU A 68 39.76 7.55 27.71
CA LEU A 68 40.90 7.23 26.82
C LEU A 68 41.96 8.35 26.88
N MET A 69 41.55 9.62 26.88
CA MET A 69 42.47 10.77 26.99
C MET A 69 43.17 10.84 28.35
N LYS A 70 42.56 10.33 29.42
CA LYS A 70 43.21 10.22 30.75
C LYS A 70 44.17 9.05 30.86
N SER A 71 44.02 8.04 30.00
CA SER A 71 44.86 6.86 30.00
C SER A 71 46.27 7.12 29.47
N SER A 72 47.20 6.17 29.63
CA SER A 72 48.53 6.19 29.01
C SER A 72 48.48 5.95 27.49
N ARG A 73 47.36 5.44 26.95
CA ARG A 73 47.18 5.09 25.54
C ARG A 73 46.54 6.25 24.77
N LYS A 74 47.22 7.38 24.70
CA LYS A 74 46.79 8.55 23.92
C LYS A 74 46.70 8.29 22.44
N ASP A 75 47.46 7.35 21.93
CA ASP A 75 47.40 6.81 20.58
C ASP A 75 46.01 6.22 20.26
N VAL A 76 45.45 5.45 21.18
CA VAL A 76 44.09 4.89 21.05
C VAL A 76 43.03 5.99 21.09
N ALA A 77 43.18 6.95 22.01
CA ALA A 77 42.28 8.12 22.10
C ALA A 77 42.20 8.86 20.77
N GLN A 78 43.36 9.16 20.16
CA GLN A 78 43.43 9.85 18.87
C GLN A 78 42.73 9.06 17.76
N LYS A 79 42.96 7.73 17.69
CA LYS A 79 42.31 6.86 16.68
C LYS A 79 40.79 6.79 16.88
N TYR A 80 40.34 6.69 18.14
CA TYR A 80 38.91 6.64 18.46
C TYR A 80 38.21 7.95 18.08
N ILE A 81 38.77 9.11 18.46
CA ILE A 81 38.23 10.43 18.13
C ILE A 81 38.25 10.67 16.62
N ALA A 82 39.38 10.35 15.95
CA ALA A 82 39.49 10.48 14.49
C ALA A 82 38.43 9.61 13.76
N TYR A 83 38.24 8.35 14.18
CA TYR A 83 37.23 7.45 13.61
C TYR A 83 35.81 7.98 13.82
N ARG A 84 35.47 8.42 15.06
CA ARG A 84 34.16 9.03 15.35
C ARG A 84 33.89 10.25 14.47
N ASN A 85 34.90 11.12 14.32
CA ASN A 85 34.81 12.33 13.50
C ASN A 85 34.67 12.01 12.01
N GLN A 86 35.47 11.06 11.49
CA GLN A 86 35.35 10.58 10.12
C GLN A 86 33.95 10.01 9.82
N ARG A 87 33.39 9.22 10.74
CA ARG A 87 32.03 8.68 10.61
C ARG A 87 30.96 9.79 10.61
N SER A 88 31.16 10.85 11.40
CA SER A 88 30.26 12.01 11.42
C SER A 88 30.34 12.81 10.12
N ILE A 89 31.56 13.06 9.63
CA ILE A 89 31.80 13.74 8.35
C ILE A 89 31.28 12.92 7.18
N ALA A 90 31.56 11.60 7.16
CA ALA A 90 31.10 10.71 6.12
C ALA A 90 29.55 10.69 6.01
N ARG A 91 28.83 10.69 7.14
CA ARG A 91 27.37 10.78 7.12
C ARG A 91 26.87 12.10 6.52
N LYS A 92 27.49 13.24 6.90
CA LYS A 92 27.13 14.56 6.35
C LYS A 92 27.47 14.69 4.86
N ALA A 93 28.63 14.19 4.46
CA ALA A 93 29.06 14.17 3.05
C ALA A 93 28.13 13.29 2.20
N LYS A 94 27.82 12.08 2.67
CA LYS A 94 26.92 11.16 1.96
C LYS A 94 25.56 11.79 1.68
N THR A 95 24.97 12.50 2.65
CA THR A 95 23.69 13.18 2.46
C THR A 95 23.77 14.29 1.41
N ARG A 96 24.85 15.09 1.43
CA ARG A 96 25.10 16.13 0.43
C ARG A 96 25.27 15.52 -0.96
N ASP A 97 26.11 14.49 -1.08
CA ASP A 97 26.41 13.86 -2.35
C ASP A 97 25.17 13.20 -2.95
N MET A 98 24.36 12.53 -2.13
CA MET A 98 23.05 11.98 -2.55
C MET A 98 22.11 13.08 -3.09
N PHE A 99 22.07 14.25 -2.42
CA PHE A 99 21.23 15.35 -2.89
C PHE A 99 21.75 15.93 -4.20
N LEU A 100 23.07 16.07 -4.34
CA LEU A 100 23.69 16.53 -5.60
C LEU A 100 23.46 15.55 -6.75
N GLU A 101 23.50 14.25 -6.48
CA GLU A 101 23.13 13.22 -7.47
C GLU A 101 21.68 13.41 -7.92
N ILE A 102 20.75 13.61 -7.01
CA ILE A 102 19.32 13.78 -7.31
C ILE A 102 19.07 15.01 -8.16
N ILE A 103 19.66 16.15 -7.85
CA ILE A 103 19.43 17.42 -8.58
C ILE A 103 20.21 17.52 -9.90
N ASN A 104 21.30 16.77 -10.06
CA ASN A 104 22.16 16.82 -11.25
C ASN A 104 21.94 15.65 -12.22
N ILE A 105 20.97 14.78 -11.98
CA ILE A 105 20.76 13.61 -12.82
C ILE A 105 20.30 14.02 -14.23
N LYS A 106 20.93 13.41 -15.23
CA LYS A 106 20.55 13.51 -16.63
C LYS A 106 19.22 12.75 -16.85
N SER A 107 18.35 13.30 -17.67
CA SER A 107 16.96 12.86 -17.92
C SER A 107 16.75 11.41 -18.39
N ASN A 108 17.80 10.63 -18.62
CA ASN A 108 17.72 9.28 -19.18
C ASN A 108 18.05 8.16 -18.20
N ASP A 109 18.08 8.43 -16.90
CA ASP A 109 18.35 7.38 -15.91
C ASP A 109 17.06 6.61 -15.58
N ILE A 110 16.96 5.39 -16.09
CA ILE A 110 15.86 4.46 -15.90
C ILE A 110 15.56 4.16 -14.41
N THR A 111 16.51 4.42 -13.50
CA THR A 111 16.32 4.19 -12.05
C THR A 111 15.48 5.28 -11.39
N ARG A 112 15.16 6.36 -12.08
CA ARG A 112 14.46 7.54 -11.54
C ARG A 112 12.95 7.46 -11.66
N GLU A 113 12.43 6.69 -12.59
CA GLU A 113 11.02 6.63 -12.92
C GLU A 113 10.43 5.27 -12.54
N ASN A 114 9.21 5.29 -12.09
CA ASN A 114 8.35 4.12 -11.98
C ASN A 114 6.96 4.47 -12.53
N ALA A 115 6.07 3.48 -12.63
CA ALA A 115 4.77 3.63 -13.27
C ALA A 115 3.89 4.74 -12.69
N ASN A 116 4.11 5.18 -11.47
CA ASN A 116 3.25 6.13 -10.77
C ASN A 116 3.98 7.35 -10.17
N MET A 117 5.29 7.51 -10.42
CA MET A 117 6.06 8.63 -9.88
C MET A 117 6.98 9.23 -10.95
N ASN A 118 7.00 10.57 -11.05
CA ASN A 118 7.98 11.31 -11.82
C ASN A 118 8.98 12.01 -10.88
N ALA A 119 10.21 11.48 -10.81
CA ALA A 119 11.25 12.00 -9.95
C ALA A 119 11.92 13.29 -10.47
N ASP A 120 11.62 13.74 -11.68
CA ASP A 120 12.20 14.96 -12.28
C ASP A 120 11.48 16.24 -11.83
N THR A 121 10.26 16.12 -11.31
CA THR A 121 9.56 17.27 -10.74
C THR A 121 10.18 17.70 -9.40
N PRO A 122 10.08 18.99 -9.00
CA PRO A 122 10.59 19.44 -7.70
C PRO A 122 10.07 18.62 -6.51
N ALA A 123 8.79 18.28 -6.49
CA ALA A 123 8.20 17.41 -5.46
C ALA A 123 8.78 15.99 -5.52
N GLY A 124 9.00 15.44 -6.72
CA GLY A 124 9.62 14.15 -6.91
C GLY A 124 11.06 14.08 -6.46
N MET A 125 11.86 15.10 -6.71
CA MET A 125 13.21 15.22 -6.20
C MET A 125 13.23 15.21 -4.68
N MET A 126 12.32 15.94 -4.02
CA MET A 126 12.18 15.93 -2.57
C MET A 126 11.79 14.57 -2.02
N MET A 127 10.84 13.87 -2.65
CA MET A 127 10.46 12.51 -2.26
C MET A 127 11.61 11.53 -2.47
N LYS A 128 12.32 11.62 -3.59
CA LYS A 128 13.50 10.78 -3.85
C LYS A 128 14.59 11.00 -2.80
N PHE A 129 14.86 12.25 -2.45
CA PHE A 129 15.81 12.59 -1.39
C PHE A 129 15.37 12.00 -0.03
N ALA A 130 14.10 12.15 0.34
CA ALA A 130 13.56 11.57 1.56
C ALA A 130 13.71 10.04 1.56
N SER A 131 13.36 9.35 0.47
CA SER A 131 13.51 7.91 0.31
C SER A 131 14.96 7.45 0.49
N GLU A 132 15.89 8.06 -0.25
CA GLU A 132 17.31 7.67 -0.22
C GLU A 132 17.99 7.96 1.13
N THR A 133 17.56 8.98 1.85
CA THR A 133 18.09 9.27 3.20
C THR A 133 17.48 8.37 4.28
N THR A 134 16.26 7.87 4.07
CA THR A 134 15.56 7.03 5.04
C THR A 134 16.05 5.58 5.01
N LYS A 135 16.37 5.04 3.83
CA LYS A 135 16.83 3.64 3.69
C LYS A 135 18.06 3.30 4.55
N PRO A 136 19.14 4.10 4.56
CA PRO A 136 20.27 3.86 5.45
C PRO A 136 19.91 3.96 6.95
N PHE A 137 18.94 4.81 7.30
CA PHE A 137 18.45 4.87 8.68
C PHE A 137 17.81 3.53 9.10
N VAL A 138 17.03 2.92 8.22
CA VAL A 138 16.44 1.61 8.50
C VAL A 138 17.53 0.55 8.68
N ASP A 139 18.52 0.52 7.80
CA ASP A 139 19.64 -0.42 7.85
C ASP A 139 20.44 -0.26 9.14
N ASP A 140 20.73 0.97 9.55
CA ASP A 140 21.57 1.26 10.71
C ASP A 140 20.84 1.10 12.07
N TYR A 141 19.50 1.26 12.10
CA TYR A 141 18.77 1.41 13.38
C TYR A 141 17.57 0.49 13.57
N LEU A 142 16.96 -0.02 12.51
CA LEU A 142 15.70 -0.78 12.62
C LEU A 142 15.85 -2.26 12.31
N LEU A 143 16.82 -2.66 11.49
CA LEU A 143 17.03 -4.06 11.15
C LEU A 143 17.92 -4.74 12.21
N SER A 144 17.59 -6.00 12.53
CA SER A 144 18.49 -6.89 13.25
C SER A 144 19.71 -7.21 12.38
N GLU A 145 20.83 -7.61 13.01
CA GLU A 145 22.10 -7.87 12.32
C GLU A 145 21.94 -8.96 11.24
N GLU A 146 21.22 -10.03 11.55
CA GLU A 146 20.97 -11.14 10.63
C GLU A 146 20.14 -10.71 9.42
N VAL A 147 19.09 -9.89 9.64
CA VAL A 147 18.26 -9.36 8.54
C VAL A 147 19.07 -8.39 7.68
N LEU A 148 19.87 -7.53 8.29
CA LEU A 148 20.76 -6.61 7.57
C LEU A 148 21.78 -7.38 6.71
N ASP A 149 22.35 -8.45 7.21
CA ASP A 149 23.27 -9.30 6.44
C ASP A 149 22.56 -9.93 5.23
N ALA A 150 21.38 -10.51 5.43
CA ALA A 150 20.57 -11.08 4.34
C ALA A 150 20.20 -10.04 3.26
N VAL A 151 19.88 -8.81 3.66
CA VAL A 151 19.60 -7.70 2.74
C VAL A 151 20.86 -7.25 2.00
N THR A 152 21.97 -7.08 2.72
CA THR A 152 23.25 -6.62 2.16
C THR A 152 23.81 -7.63 1.17
N GLN A 153 23.65 -8.91 1.46
CA GLN A 153 24.06 -10.01 0.57
C GLN A 153 23.04 -10.31 -0.53
N ASN A 154 21.96 -9.52 -0.64
CA ASN A 154 20.91 -9.68 -1.66
C ASN A 154 20.18 -11.04 -1.65
N TYR A 155 20.02 -11.64 -0.49
CA TYR A 155 19.11 -12.78 -0.29
C TYR A 155 17.68 -12.35 -0.05
N LEU A 156 17.51 -11.19 0.60
CA LEU A 156 16.21 -10.62 1.00
C LEU A 156 16.10 -9.19 0.48
N HIS A 157 14.94 -8.86 -0.09
CA HIS A 157 14.52 -7.50 -0.42
C HIS A 157 13.34 -7.09 0.43
N ILE A 158 13.50 -6.01 1.22
CA ILE A 158 12.42 -5.41 2.00
C ILE A 158 11.76 -4.35 1.15
N HIS A 159 10.48 -4.56 0.78
CA HIS A 159 9.73 -3.60 0.00
C HIS A 159 9.42 -2.34 0.81
N ASP A 160 9.42 -1.19 0.11
CA ASP A 160 9.09 0.12 0.69
C ASP A 160 9.86 0.36 2.00
N LYS A 161 11.16 0.07 1.98
CA LYS A 161 12.05 0.19 3.14
C LYS A 161 12.13 1.63 3.64
N ASP A 162 11.98 2.61 2.76
CA ASP A 162 11.93 4.03 3.06
C ASP A 162 10.71 4.43 3.90
N TYR A 163 9.59 3.72 3.75
CA TYR A 163 8.39 3.94 4.57
C TYR A 163 8.40 3.22 5.93
N TYR A 164 9.36 2.33 6.18
CA TYR A 164 9.43 1.57 7.42
C TYR A 164 9.40 2.46 8.68
N PRO A 165 10.22 3.54 8.80
CA PRO A 165 10.24 4.38 10.01
C PRO A 165 8.94 5.14 10.25
N THR A 166 8.14 5.36 9.21
CA THR A 166 6.86 6.07 9.30
C THR A 166 5.76 5.21 9.90
N LYS A 167 5.99 3.90 10.03
CA LYS A 167 5.03 2.90 10.51
C LYS A 167 3.79 2.74 9.61
N SER A 168 3.84 3.25 8.37
CA SER A 168 2.72 3.14 7.43
C SER A 168 2.45 1.69 7.04
N LEU A 169 1.18 1.40 6.70
CA LEU A 169 0.75 0.09 6.19
C LEU A 169 0.90 0.04 4.67
N THR A 170 0.81 -1.16 4.07
CA THR A 170 1.04 -1.29 2.63
C THR A 170 -0.24 -1.04 1.83
N CYS A 171 -1.18 -1.96 1.85
CA CYS A 171 -2.35 -1.95 0.96
C CYS A 171 -3.64 -2.16 1.74
N VAL A 172 -4.79 -1.74 1.17
CA VAL A 172 -6.10 -2.04 1.74
C VAL A 172 -7.17 -2.17 0.65
N GLN A 173 -8.18 -3.01 0.95
CA GLN A 173 -9.42 -3.17 0.19
C GLN A 173 -10.49 -2.27 0.81
N HIS A 174 -10.80 -1.15 0.14
CA HIS A 174 -11.72 -0.13 0.67
C HIS A 174 -13.17 -0.65 0.70
N PRO A 175 -13.87 -0.61 1.84
CA PRO A 175 -15.31 -0.80 1.93
C PRO A 175 -16.01 0.48 1.43
N LEU A 176 -16.01 0.67 0.11
CA LEU A 176 -16.49 1.90 -0.51
C LEU A 176 -17.99 2.14 -0.25
N ASP A 177 -18.79 1.09 -0.05
CA ASP A 177 -20.19 1.18 0.35
C ASP A 177 -20.36 1.96 1.66
N HIS A 178 -19.52 1.68 2.66
CA HIS A 178 -19.48 2.41 3.93
C HIS A 178 -19.08 3.88 3.71
N ILE A 179 -18.00 4.09 2.96
CA ILE A 179 -17.47 5.43 2.64
C ILE A 179 -18.53 6.30 1.94
N LEU A 180 -19.22 5.74 0.94
CA LEU A 180 -20.24 6.46 0.18
C LEU A 180 -21.50 6.75 0.98
N LYS A 181 -21.85 5.86 1.92
CA LYS A 181 -23.05 5.97 2.75
C LYS A 181 -22.90 6.96 3.89
N TYR A 182 -21.73 7.03 4.52
CA TYR A 182 -21.51 7.81 5.74
C TYR A 182 -20.57 9.01 5.54
N GLY A 183 -19.83 9.06 4.44
CA GLY A 183 -18.73 9.99 4.27
C GLY A 183 -17.49 9.55 5.04
N PHE A 184 -16.47 10.39 5.07
CA PHE A 184 -15.21 10.12 5.79
C PHE A 184 -14.47 11.43 6.11
N SER A 185 -13.55 11.35 7.08
CA SER A 185 -12.61 12.42 7.40
C SER A 185 -11.21 12.08 6.87
N ALA A 186 -10.59 13.05 6.22
CA ALA A 186 -9.20 12.98 5.74
C ALA A 186 -8.21 13.72 6.68
N GLY A 187 -8.65 14.10 7.88
CA GLY A 187 -7.86 14.86 8.85
C GLY A 187 -7.93 16.38 8.69
N HIS A 188 -8.38 16.89 7.53
CA HIS A 188 -8.51 18.32 7.24
C HIS A 188 -9.95 18.77 6.96
N GLY A 189 -10.89 17.85 6.95
CA GLY A 189 -12.28 18.09 6.66
C GLY A 189 -13.03 16.78 6.51
N GLU A 190 -14.38 16.88 6.44
CA GLU A 190 -15.25 15.73 6.29
C GLU A 190 -15.96 15.76 4.94
N SER A 191 -15.95 14.63 4.24
CA SER A 191 -16.77 14.45 3.05
C SER A 191 -18.19 14.05 3.43
N ARG A 192 -19.18 14.55 2.68
CA ARG A 192 -20.58 14.16 2.88
C ARG A 192 -20.89 12.85 2.15
N PRO A 193 -21.93 12.12 2.57
CA PRO A 193 -22.45 10.98 1.84
C PRO A 193 -22.75 11.29 0.37
N ALA A 194 -22.49 10.32 -0.50
CA ALA A 194 -22.84 10.42 -1.92
C ALA A 194 -24.37 10.38 -2.11
N LYS A 195 -24.85 11.09 -3.13
CA LYS A 195 -26.27 11.05 -3.52
C LYS A 195 -26.48 10.52 -4.94
N ARG A 196 -25.53 10.78 -5.85
CA ARG A 196 -25.61 10.54 -7.29
C ARG A 196 -24.37 9.81 -7.76
N ILE A 197 -24.42 9.26 -8.96
CA ILE A 197 -23.30 8.50 -9.53
C ILE A 197 -22.03 9.35 -9.65
N GLU A 198 -22.12 10.63 -10.03
CA GLU A 198 -20.96 11.51 -10.16
C GLU A 198 -20.28 11.70 -8.81
N THR A 199 -21.07 12.00 -7.76
CA THR A 199 -20.52 12.17 -6.41
C THR A 199 -19.93 10.86 -5.87
N ALA A 200 -20.59 9.73 -6.14
CA ALA A 200 -20.09 8.43 -5.71
C ALA A 200 -18.77 8.08 -6.38
N SER A 201 -18.67 8.32 -7.69
CA SER A 201 -17.45 8.09 -8.45
C SER A 201 -16.29 8.95 -7.95
N ILE A 202 -16.50 10.26 -7.77
CA ILE A 202 -15.42 11.15 -7.30
C ILE A 202 -15.02 10.87 -5.84
N LEU A 203 -15.95 10.51 -4.96
CA LEU A 203 -15.60 10.10 -3.60
C LEU A 203 -14.81 8.79 -3.59
N GLY A 204 -15.05 7.90 -4.55
CA GLY A 204 -14.20 6.73 -4.77
C GLY A 204 -12.76 7.11 -5.11
N CYS A 205 -12.55 8.08 -6.02
CA CYS A 205 -11.23 8.63 -6.32
C CYS A 205 -10.58 9.24 -5.08
N ILE A 206 -11.28 10.15 -4.40
CA ILE A 206 -10.76 10.86 -3.23
C ILE A 206 -10.38 9.87 -2.11
N SER A 207 -11.14 8.80 -1.90
CA SER A 207 -10.81 7.81 -0.88
C SER A 207 -9.50 7.08 -1.20
N LEU A 208 -9.28 6.70 -2.46
CA LEU A 208 -8.04 6.05 -2.90
C LEU A 208 -6.84 7.00 -2.80
N GLU A 209 -7.02 8.26 -3.23
CA GLU A 209 -6.00 9.30 -3.18
C GLU A 209 -5.60 9.67 -1.75
N THR A 210 -6.58 9.79 -0.86
CA THR A 210 -6.33 10.07 0.57
C THR A 210 -5.61 8.92 1.24
N ALA A 211 -6.03 7.68 0.98
CA ALA A 211 -5.40 6.49 1.52
C ALA A 211 -3.91 6.37 1.13
N GLN A 212 -3.54 6.83 -0.06
CA GLN A 212 -2.15 6.82 -0.53
C GLN A 212 -1.23 7.72 0.32
N ASN A 213 -1.77 8.68 1.07
CA ASN A 213 -0.98 9.49 2.01
C ASN A 213 -0.74 8.78 3.36
N GLU A 214 -1.58 7.81 3.70
CA GLU A 214 -1.48 7.05 4.95
C GLU A 214 -0.81 5.69 4.77
N MET A 215 -0.96 5.10 3.57
CA MET A 215 -0.50 3.77 3.21
C MET A 215 0.36 3.82 1.93
N HIS A 216 1.48 3.10 1.94
CA HIS A 216 2.48 3.22 0.87
C HIS A 216 2.24 2.29 -0.34
N GLY A 217 1.38 1.29 -0.22
CA GLY A 217 1.12 0.32 -1.30
C GLY A 217 -0.17 0.58 -2.09
N GLY A 218 -0.63 -0.44 -2.80
CA GLY A 218 -1.80 -0.34 -3.67
C GLY A 218 -3.11 -0.20 -2.89
N GLN A 219 -3.97 0.67 -3.37
CA GLN A 219 -5.30 0.91 -2.83
C GLN A 219 -6.34 0.25 -3.73
N ALA A 220 -7.29 -0.49 -3.18
CA ALA A 220 -8.20 -1.30 -3.98
C ALA A 220 -9.67 -1.15 -3.59
N ILE A 221 -10.56 -1.31 -4.56
CA ILE A 221 -12.01 -1.43 -4.35
C ILE A 221 -12.43 -2.85 -4.70
N PRO A 222 -12.93 -3.65 -3.74
CA PRO A 222 -13.19 -5.09 -3.94
C PRO A 222 -14.46 -5.43 -4.72
N ALA A 223 -15.43 -4.50 -4.82
CA ALA A 223 -16.74 -4.72 -5.45
C ALA A 223 -17.27 -3.41 -6.06
N PHE A 224 -16.56 -2.88 -7.03
CA PHE A 224 -16.81 -1.56 -7.61
C PHE A 224 -18.20 -1.42 -8.23
N ASP A 225 -18.66 -2.43 -8.95
CA ASP A 225 -19.98 -2.51 -9.57
C ASP A 225 -21.10 -2.47 -8.51
N PHE A 226 -21.04 -3.33 -7.50
CA PHE A 226 -22.02 -3.36 -6.41
C PHE A 226 -22.08 -2.05 -5.61
N TYR A 227 -20.93 -1.46 -5.34
CA TYR A 227 -20.85 -0.26 -4.51
C TYR A 227 -21.43 0.98 -5.19
N LEU A 228 -21.32 1.07 -6.51
CA LEU A 228 -21.83 2.18 -7.28
C LEU A 228 -23.27 1.99 -7.78
N ALA A 229 -23.77 0.76 -7.87
CA ALA A 229 -25.10 0.44 -8.38
C ALA A 229 -26.24 1.25 -7.73
N PRO A 230 -26.31 1.43 -6.38
CA PRO A 230 -27.35 2.23 -5.77
C PRO A 230 -27.40 3.69 -6.26
N TYR A 231 -26.27 4.24 -6.63
CA TYR A 231 -26.14 5.63 -7.09
C TYR A 231 -26.56 5.81 -8.56
N VAL A 232 -26.52 4.74 -9.35
CA VAL A 232 -27.15 4.71 -10.68
C VAL A 232 -28.67 4.80 -10.53
N ARG A 233 -29.27 4.01 -9.62
CA ARG A 233 -30.69 4.07 -9.31
C ARG A 233 -31.09 5.46 -8.83
N ASN A 234 -30.34 6.05 -7.91
CA ASN A 234 -30.61 7.41 -7.40
C ASN A 234 -30.56 8.44 -8.52
N SER A 235 -29.60 8.33 -9.44
CA SER A 235 -29.52 9.23 -10.60
C SER A 235 -30.69 9.05 -11.55
N PHE A 236 -31.17 7.83 -11.77
CA PHE A 236 -32.39 7.55 -12.54
C PHE A 236 -33.62 8.20 -11.90
N ILE A 237 -33.81 8.03 -10.59
CA ILE A 237 -34.91 8.64 -9.85
C ILE A 237 -34.87 10.17 -9.97
N GLU A 238 -33.69 10.77 -9.93
CA GLU A 238 -33.55 12.21 -10.12
C GLU A 238 -33.97 12.65 -11.52
N GLU A 239 -33.60 11.91 -12.56
CA GLU A 239 -34.04 12.23 -13.93
C GLU A 239 -35.55 12.09 -14.10
N VAL A 240 -36.19 11.13 -13.42
CA VAL A 240 -37.66 11.02 -13.39
C VAL A 240 -38.27 12.24 -12.69
N LYS A 241 -37.72 12.67 -11.55
CA LYS A 241 -38.18 13.88 -10.82
C LYS A 241 -38.04 15.15 -11.65
N ASN A 242 -36.93 15.30 -12.38
CA ASN A 242 -36.79 16.44 -13.30
C ASN A 242 -37.87 16.46 -14.38
N LEU A 243 -38.33 15.28 -14.84
CA LEU A 243 -39.43 15.17 -15.79
C LEU A 243 -40.79 15.39 -15.16
N GLU A 244 -40.99 15.05 -13.87
CA GLU A 244 -42.19 15.43 -13.09
C GLU A 244 -42.35 16.96 -13.01
N GLU A 245 -41.27 17.65 -12.62
CA GLU A 245 -41.24 19.09 -12.54
C GLU A 245 -41.52 19.74 -13.91
N LEU A 246 -40.88 19.24 -14.97
CA LEU A 246 -41.04 19.79 -16.33
C LEU A 246 -42.44 19.58 -16.88
N ASN A 247 -43.05 18.42 -16.63
CA ASN A 247 -44.34 18.04 -17.20
C ASN A 247 -45.54 18.41 -16.28
N GLY A 248 -45.30 18.77 -15.01
CA GLY A 248 -46.33 19.00 -14.01
C GLY A 248 -47.16 17.75 -13.68
N LYS A 249 -46.55 16.56 -13.78
CA LYS A 249 -47.22 15.26 -13.55
C LYS A 249 -46.41 14.42 -12.56
N ASP A 250 -47.10 13.66 -11.71
CA ASP A 250 -46.50 12.71 -10.78
C ASP A 250 -46.10 11.40 -11.52
N TYR A 251 -44.84 11.05 -11.45
CA TYR A 251 -44.26 9.79 -11.95
C TYR A 251 -43.58 9.01 -10.83
N SER A 252 -43.88 9.27 -9.56
CA SER A 252 -43.21 8.67 -8.39
C SER A 252 -43.29 7.15 -8.37
N HIS A 253 -44.34 6.55 -8.97
CA HIS A 253 -44.49 5.11 -9.13
C HIS A 253 -43.40 4.47 -10.02
N LEU A 254 -42.74 5.26 -10.87
CA LEU A 254 -41.61 4.80 -11.73
C LEU A 254 -40.29 4.70 -10.96
N TYR A 255 -40.15 5.28 -9.76
CA TYR A 255 -38.90 5.27 -9.00
C TYR A 255 -38.42 3.84 -8.69
N GLN A 256 -39.35 2.91 -8.47
CA GLN A 256 -39.07 1.53 -8.16
C GLN A 256 -39.28 0.59 -9.36
N LYS A 257 -39.50 1.15 -10.56
CA LYS A 257 -39.67 0.33 -11.77
C LYS A 257 -38.43 -0.54 -11.99
N GLU A 258 -38.61 -1.84 -12.04
CA GLU A 258 -37.56 -2.76 -12.40
C GLU A 258 -37.21 -2.57 -13.88
N LEU A 259 -35.91 -2.38 -14.13
CA LEU A 259 -35.37 -2.26 -15.49
C LEU A 259 -34.57 -3.52 -15.80
N ALA A 260 -34.79 -4.07 -16.99
CA ALA A 260 -34.02 -5.21 -17.45
C ALA A 260 -32.54 -4.86 -17.65
N ASP A 261 -32.28 -3.65 -18.17
CA ASP A 261 -30.94 -3.10 -18.36
C ASP A 261 -31.02 -1.57 -18.59
N TYR A 262 -29.93 -0.88 -18.42
CA TYR A 262 -29.76 0.55 -18.77
C TYR A 262 -29.10 0.65 -20.15
N LEU A 263 -29.90 0.75 -21.20
CA LEU A 263 -29.41 0.83 -22.58
C LEU A 263 -29.87 2.13 -23.26
N LEU A 264 -28.96 2.76 -23.97
CA LEU A 264 -29.30 3.90 -24.82
C LEU A 264 -30.22 3.44 -25.97
N GLN A 265 -31.37 4.07 -26.08
CA GLN A 265 -32.31 3.82 -27.17
C GLN A 265 -32.91 5.13 -27.71
N PRO A 266 -33.25 5.19 -29.00
CA PRO A 266 -33.99 6.30 -29.57
C PRO A 266 -35.34 6.48 -28.85
N LEU A 267 -35.80 7.72 -28.75
CA LEU A 267 -37.12 8.01 -28.16
C LEU A 267 -38.25 7.99 -29.21
N ASP A 268 -37.89 7.78 -30.47
CA ASP A 268 -38.83 7.75 -31.58
C ASP A 268 -39.76 6.54 -31.48
N GLY A 269 -41.05 6.80 -31.60
CA GLY A 269 -42.07 5.76 -31.46
C GLY A 269 -42.49 5.43 -30.03
N LEU A 270 -41.77 5.92 -29.01
CA LEU A 270 -42.16 5.77 -27.61
C LEU A 270 -43.13 6.87 -27.20
N THR A 271 -44.19 6.48 -26.43
CA THR A 271 -45.20 7.43 -25.90
C THR A 271 -45.43 7.18 -24.42
N GLY A 272 -46.10 8.12 -23.76
CA GLY A 272 -46.48 7.98 -22.35
C GLY A 272 -45.30 7.70 -21.42
N GLU A 273 -45.50 6.78 -20.48
CA GLU A 273 -44.51 6.42 -19.46
C GLU A 273 -43.25 5.75 -20.04
N ASP A 274 -43.37 4.98 -21.10
CA ASP A 274 -42.22 4.33 -21.72
C ASP A 274 -41.23 5.34 -22.27
N ARG A 275 -41.75 6.45 -22.83
CA ARG A 275 -40.90 7.56 -23.26
C ARG A 275 -40.23 8.27 -22.09
N ILE A 276 -40.93 8.46 -20.97
CA ILE A 276 -40.39 9.04 -19.73
C ILE A 276 -39.26 8.16 -19.19
N VAL A 277 -39.54 6.87 -19.03
CA VAL A 277 -38.54 5.90 -18.51
C VAL A 277 -37.31 5.85 -19.42
N GLN A 278 -37.49 5.72 -20.74
CA GLN A 278 -36.37 5.64 -21.66
C GLN A 278 -35.56 6.93 -21.71
N HIS A 279 -36.21 8.09 -21.60
CA HIS A 279 -35.49 9.37 -21.49
C HIS A 279 -34.63 9.41 -20.23
N ALA A 280 -35.20 9.06 -19.07
CA ALA A 280 -34.47 8.99 -17.81
C ALA A 280 -33.31 7.98 -17.86
N VAL A 281 -33.52 6.80 -18.48
CA VAL A 281 -32.47 5.81 -18.73
C VAL A 281 -31.34 6.42 -19.60
N ASN A 282 -31.67 7.06 -20.73
CA ASN A 282 -30.66 7.63 -21.62
C ASN A 282 -29.82 8.68 -20.90
N LYS A 283 -30.45 9.55 -20.09
CA LYS A 283 -29.73 10.55 -19.28
C LYS A 283 -28.86 9.91 -18.24
N THR A 284 -29.37 8.90 -17.52
CA THR A 284 -28.62 8.16 -16.51
C THR A 284 -27.40 7.46 -17.13
N VAL A 285 -27.55 6.78 -18.24
CA VAL A 285 -26.41 6.12 -18.94
C VAL A 285 -25.33 7.14 -19.34
N SER A 286 -25.72 8.30 -19.85
CA SER A 286 -24.78 9.37 -20.18
C SER A 286 -24.01 9.86 -18.95
N ARG A 287 -24.70 10.02 -17.81
CA ARG A 287 -24.09 10.42 -16.53
C ARG A 287 -23.13 9.33 -16.00
N VAL A 288 -23.53 8.06 -16.09
CA VAL A 288 -22.66 6.93 -15.71
C VAL A 288 -21.42 6.90 -16.61
N HIS A 289 -21.58 7.01 -17.92
CA HIS A 289 -20.46 7.03 -18.85
C HIS A 289 -19.45 8.14 -18.51
N GLN A 290 -19.93 9.37 -18.33
CA GLN A 290 -19.09 10.51 -17.97
C GLN A 290 -18.40 10.31 -16.61
N SER A 291 -19.10 9.67 -15.65
CA SER A 291 -18.53 9.37 -14.33
C SER A 291 -17.42 8.33 -14.41
N MET A 292 -17.57 7.30 -15.25
CA MET A 292 -16.54 6.26 -15.44
C MET A 292 -15.32 6.81 -16.20
N GLU A 293 -15.56 7.64 -17.20
CA GLU A 293 -14.49 8.34 -17.92
C GLU A 293 -13.70 9.25 -16.95
N ALA A 294 -14.40 10.07 -16.16
CA ALA A 294 -13.80 10.94 -15.17
C ALA A 294 -13.01 10.14 -14.09
N PHE A 295 -13.53 9.00 -13.65
CA PHE A 295 -12.82 8.12 -12.71
C PHE A 295 -11.47 7.66 -13.27
N ILE A 296 -11.46 7.15 -14.52
CA ILE A 296 -10.22 6.69 -15.17
C ILE A 296 -9.24 7.86 -15.34
N HIS A 297 -9.71 9.02 -15.80
CA HIS A 297 -8.86 10.20 -15.97
C HIS A 297 -8.26 10.68 -14.65
N ASN A 298 -9.06 10.77 -13.58
CA ASN A 298 -8.58 11.18 -12.26
C ASN A 298 -7.48 10.26 -11.75
N MET A 299 -7.65 8.93 -11.86
CA MET A 299 -6.66 7.96 -11.40
C MET A 299 -5.32 8.01 -12.16
N ASN A 300 -5.28 8.68 -13.31
CA ASN A 300 -4.06 8.82 -14.11
C ASN A 300 -3.47 10.24 -14.10
N THR A 301 -4.21 11.25 -13.66
CA THR A 301 -3.81 12.65 -13.76
C THR A 301 -3.69 13.37 -12.42
N ILE A 302 -4.46 12.94 -11.40
CA ILE A 302 -4.40 13.58 -10.09
C ILE A 302 -3.30 12.92 -9.25
N HIS A 303 -2.40 13.75 -8.75
CA HIS A 303 -1.29 13.33 -7.90
C HIS A 303 -1.68 13.43 -6.43
N SER A 304 -1.45 12.36 -5.70
CA SER A 304 -1.47 12.33 -4.24
C SER A 304 -0.03 12.26 -3.69
N ARG A 305 0.15 11.98 -2.41
CA ARG A 305 1.45 11.80 -1.76
C ARG A 305 2.43 12.93 -2.11
N GLY A 306 2.17 14.10 -1.52
CA GLY A 306 3.00 15.28 -1.73
C GLY A 306 2.88 15.90 -3.13
N GLY A 307 1.86 15.54 -3.90
CA GLY A 307 1.61 16.09 -5.24
C GLY A 307 2.51 15.51 -6.33
N ASN A 308 3.11 14.34 -6.11
CA ASN A 308 4.08 13.79 -7.07
C ASN A 308 3.77 12.37 -7.57
N GLN A 309 2.84 11.68 -6.98
CA GLN A 309 2.59 10.28 -7.29
C GLN A 309 1.11 10.06 -7.61
N VAL A 310 0.78 9.49 -8.77
CA VAL A 310 -0.58 8.98 -9.02
C VAL A 310 -0.80 7.73 -8.16
N VAL A 311 -2.06 7.51 -7.78
CA VAL A 311 -2.42 6.42 -6.87
C VAL A 311 -2.22 5.05 -7.55
N PHE A 312 -1.46 4.18 -6.92
CA PHE A 312 -1.39 2.77 -7.33
C PHE A 312 -2.72 2.09 -6.95
N SER A 313 -3.69 2.21 -7.83
CA SER A 313 -5.08 1.83 -7.59
C SER A 313 -5.50 0.59 -8.36
N SER A 314 -6.48 -0.14 -7.80
CA SER A 314 -7.12 -1.27 -8.48
C SER A 314 -8.61 -1.33 -8.15
N ILE A 315 -9.40 -1.86 -9.08
CA ILE A 315 -10.84 -2.09 -8.89
C ILE A 315 -11.20 -3.51 -9.34
N ASN A 316 -12.05 -4.16 -8.56
CA ASN A 316 -12.57 -5.50 -8.84
C ASN A 316 -14.06 -5.39 -9.15
N TYR A 317 -14.53 -6.03 -10.21
CA TYR A 317 -15.92 -5.97 -10.67
C TYR A 317 -16.26 -7.16 -11.57
N GLY A 318 -17.49 -7.23 -12.06
CA GLY A 318 -17.93 -8.22 -13.07
C GLY A 318 -18.99 -9.17 -12.57
N THR A 319 -19.32 -9.18 -11.28
CA THR A 319 -20.27 -10.14 -10.69
C THR A 319 -21.62 -9.51 -10.31
N ASP A 320 -21.81 -8.20 -10.36
CA ASP A 320 -23.13 -7.60 -10.19
C ASP A 320 -23.99 -7.82 -11.43
N THR A 321 -25.10 -8.53 -11.25
CA THR A 321 -26.08 -8.87 -12.32
C THR A 321 -27.29 -7.94 -12.35
N SER A 322 -27.37 -6.97 -11.44
CA SER A 322 -28.42 -5.95 -11.47
C SER A 322 -28.29 -5.06 -12.71
N ALA A 323 -29.38 -4.45 -13.14
CA ALA A 323 -29.35 -3.53 -14.28
C ALA A 323 -28.38 -2.36 -14.05
N GLU A 324 -28.33 -1.86 -12.82
CA GLU A 324 -27.45 -0.77 -12.38
C GLU A 324 -25.97 -1.18 -12.41
N GLY A 325 -25.64 -2.33 -11.81
CA GLY A 325 -24.27 -2.85 -11.80
C GLY A 325 -23.77 -3.15 -13.20
N ARG A 326 -24.62 -3.75 -14.05
CA ARG A 326 -24.31 -3.98 -15.47
C ARG A 326 -24.06 -2.68 -16.24
N CYS A 327 -24.80 -1.61 -15.92
CA CYS A 327 -24.57 -0.28 -16.48
C CYS A 327 -23.17 0.24 -16.11
N ILE A 328 -22.77 0.17 -14.82
CA ILE A 328 -21.43 0.53 -14.37
C ILE A 328 -20.36 -0.25 -15.15
N ILE A 329 -20.47 -1.56 -15.19
CA ILE A 329 -19.50 -2.44 -15.87
C ILE A 329 -19.37 -2.07 -17.36
N ARG A 330 -20.51 -1.89 -18.04
CA ARG A 330 -20.54 -1.56 -19.47
C ARG A 330 -19.87 -0.22 -19.77
N GLU A 331 -20.23 0.81 -19.02
CA GLU A 331 -19.72 2.14 -19.28
C GLU A 331 -18.25 2.30 -18.84
N LEU A 332 -17.82 1.61 -17.78
CA LEU A 332 -16.41 1.49 -17.40
C LEU A 332 -15.58 0.84 -18.51
N LEU A 333 -16.04 -0.29 -19.05
CA LEU A 333 -15.36 -0.99 -20.13
C LEU A 333 -15.30 -0.16 -21.42
N LYS A 334 -16.36 0.59 -21.76
CA LYS A 334 -16.36 1.50 -22.91
C LYS A 334 -15.34 2.64 -22.73
N SER A 335 -15.34 3.29 -21.55
CA SER A 335 -14.39 4.35 -21.24
C SER A 335 -12.94 3.83 -21.26
N THR A 336 -12.70 2.63 -20.72
CA THR A 336 -11.39 1.97 -20.79
C THR A 336 -10.99 1.69 -22.24
N TYR A 337 -11.90 1.24 -23.09
CA TYR A 337 -11.64 0.97 -24.50
C TYR A 337 -11.27 2.24 -25.27
N GLN A 338 -11.90 3.36 -24.96
CA GLN A 338 -11.57 4.67 -25.54
C GLN A 338 -10.15 5.13 -25.14
N GLY A 339 -9.76 4.89 -23.87
CA GLY A 339 -8.47 5.32 -23.33
C GLY A 339 -8.50 6.74 -22.80
N VAL A 340 -7.35 7.26 -22.40
CA VAL A 340 -7.16 8.62 -21.89
C VAL A 340 -6.49 9.51 -22.92
N GLY A 341 -6.65 10.84 -22.80
CA GLY A 341 -6.00 11.82 -23.67
C GLY A 341 -6.33 11.58 -25.15
N ASN A 342 -5.32 11.30 -25.96
CA ASN A 342 -5.44 11.01 -27.39
C ASN A 342 -5.73 9.51 -27.67
N GLY A 343 -6.23 8.77 -26.71
CA GLY A 343 -6.53 7.35 -26.82
C GLY A 343 -5.40 6.45 -26.29
N GLU A 344 -4.54 6.97 -25.42
CA GLU A 344 -3.53 6.17 -24.72
C GLU A 344 -4.17 5.18 -23.75
N THR A 345 -3.47 4.10 -23.47
CA THR A 345 -3.92 3.13 -22.45
C THR A 345 -3.71 3.72 -21.07
N ALA A 346 -4.79 3.78 -20.28
CA ALA A 346 -4.71 4.14 -18.86
C ALA A 346 -3.89 3.13 -18.08
N ILE A 347 -2.99 3.59 -17.21
CA ILE A 347 -2.20 2.71 -16.33
C ILE A 347 -3.03 2.32 -15.10
N PHE A 348 -3.80 3.26 -14.55
CA PHE A 348 -4.64 3.11 -13.38
C PHE A 348 -6.11 3.45 -13.65
N PRO A 349 -7.04 2.86 -12.90
CA PRO A 349 -6.84 1.74 -11.97
C PRO A 349 -6.51 0.44 -12.72
N ILE A 350 -5.74 -0.44 -12.08
CA ILE A 350 -5.63 -1.83 -12.53
C ILE A 350 -7.01 -2.46 -12.39
N GLN A 351 -7.59 -2.91 -13.48
CA GLN A 351 -8.93 -3.46 -13.53
C GLN A 351 -8.90 -4.98 -13.45
N ILE A 352 -9.79 -5.55 -12.61
CA ILE A 352 -9.85 -6.98 -12.34
C ILE A 352 -11.28 -7.45 -12.54
N TRP A 353 -11.51 -8.24 -13.60
CA TRP A 353 -12.76 -8.92 -13.87
C TRP A 353 -12.87 -10.18 -13.02
N LYS A 354 -13.89 -10.29 -12.20
CA LYS A 354 -14.20 -11.48 -11.42
C LYS A 354 -14.97 -12.48 -12.32
N LYS A 355 -14.32 -13.60 -12.64
CA LYS A 355 -14.89 -14.65 -13.47
C LYS A 355 -15.55 -15.72 -12.60
N LYS A 356 -16.87 -15.90 -12.73
CA LYS A 356 -17.67 -16.85 -11.96
C LYS A 356 -18.70 -17.54 -12.85
N ARG A 357 -18.73 -18.89 -12.82
CA ARG A 357 -19.77 -19.69 -13.50
C ARG A 357 -21.14 -19.40 -12.88
N GLY A 358 -22.17 -19.35 -13.73
CA GLY A 358 -23.53 -19.00 -13.33
C GLY A 358 -23.77 -17.51 -13.13
N VAL A 359 -22.74 -16.66 -13.37
CA VAL A 359 -22.81 -15.20 -13.17
C VAL A 359 -22.20 -14.42 -14.34
N SER A 360 -20.94 -14.68 -14.70
CA SER A 360 -20.17 -13.75 -15.55
C SER A 360 -19.22 -14.43 -16.54
N TYR A 361 -19.45 -15.67 -16.93
CA TYR A 361 -18.46 -16.42 -17.72
C TYR A 361 -19.05 -17.32 -18.80
N LEU A 362 -20.14 -18.07 -18.53
CA LEU A 362 -20.74 -18.99 -19.49
C LEU A 362 -21.73 -18.26 -20.41
N PRO A 363 -22.00 -18.77 -21.62
CA PRO A 363 -22.94 -18.16 -22.58
C PRO A 363 -24.34 -17.86 -22.02
N GLU A 364 -24.81 -18.69 -21.09
CA GLU A 364 -26.09 -18.54 -20.40
C GLU A 364 -26.06 -17.57 -19.23
N ASP A 365 -24.88 -17.14 -18.80
CA ASP A 365 -24.72 -16.25 -17.65
C ASP A 365 -25.21 -14.84 -17.97
N ARG A 366 -25.83 -14.18 -16.98
CA ARG A 366 -26.42 -12.85 -17.13
C ARG A 366 -25.41 -11.79 -17.61
N ASN A 367 -24.13 -11.90 -17.22
CA ASN A 367 -23.06 -10.96 -17.57
C ASN A 367 -22.14 -11.48 -18.70
N TYR A 368 -22.57 -12.49 -19.47
CA TYR A 368 -21.73 -13.04 -20.54
C TYR A 368 -21.42 -12.02 -21.65
N ASP A 369 -22.39 -11.20 -22.04
CA ASP A 369 -22.19 -10.11 -23.01
C ASP A 369 -21.14 -9.11 -22.55
N LEU A 370 -21.13 -8.79 -21.26
CA LEU A 370 -20.12 -7.93 -20.64
C LEU A 370 -18.76 -8.62 -20.52
N TYR A 371 -18.73 -9.94 -20.29
CA TYR A 371 -17.48 -10.72 -20.34
C TYR A 371 -16.86 -10.69 -21.75
N GLN A 372 -17.66 -10.83 -22.80
CA GLN A 372 -17.18 -10.69 -24.17
C GLN A 372 -16.61 -9.28 -24.44
N LEU A 373 -17.30 -8.25 -23.94
CA LEU A 373 -16.81 -6.88 -24.01
C LEU A 373 -15.49 -6.73 -23.24
N ALA A 374 -15.38 -7.29 -22.03
CA ALA A 374 -14.15 -7.27 -21.23
C ALA A 374 -12.97 -7.93 -21.97
N CYS A 375 -13.19 -9.09 -22.62
CA CYS A 375 -12.18 -9.74 -23.45
C CYS A 375 -11.72 -8.85 -24.61
N LYS A 376 -12.67 -8.17 -25.29
CA LYS A 376 -12.36 -7.23 -26.37
C LYS A 376 -11.54 -6.02 -25.86
N VAL A 377 -11.87 -5.49 -24.69
CA VAL A 377 -11.13 -4.37 -24.06
C VAL A 377 -9.73 -4.83 -23.69
N THR A 378 -9.58 -5.99 -23.04
CA THR A 378 -8.28 -6.55 -22.68
C THR A 378 -7.38 -6.76 -23.90
N ALA A 379 -7.91 -7.26 -25.00
CA ALA A 379 -7.14 -7.46 -26.23
C ALA A 379 -6.55 -6.16 -26.79
N ARG A 380 -7.14 -5.01 -26.47
CA ARG A 380 -6.66 -3.68 -26.91
C ARG A 380 -5.86 -2.92 -25.85
N ARG A 381 -6.26 -3.07 -24.57
CA ARG A 381 -5.81 -2.20 -23.46
C ARG A 381 -5.03 -2.93 -22.36
N PHE A 382 -4.88 -4.26 -22.45
CA PHE A 382 -4.30 -5.12 -21.42
C PHE A 382 -5.10 -5.19 -20.11
N PHE A 383 -6.21 -4.49 -19.99
CA PHE A 383 -7.18 -4.51 -18.89
C PHE A 383 -8.59 -4.81 -19.42
N PRO A 384 -9.46 -5.44 -18.58
CA PRO A 384 -9.19 -5.98 -17.25
C PRO A 384 -8.36 -7.27 -17.24
N ASN A 385 -7.66 -7.54 -16.12
CA ASN A 385 -7.16 -8.86 -15.77
C ASN A 385 -8.33 -9.74 -15.29
N PHE A 386 -8.17 -11.08 -15.33
CA PHE A 386 -9.25 -12.00 -14.98
C PHE A 386 -8.92 -12.79 -13.71
N LEU A 387 -9.77 -12.65 -12.67
CA LEU A 387 -9.69 -13.38 -11.42
C LEU A 387 -10.70 -14.52 -11.43
N ASN A 388 -10.21 -15.76 -11.34
CA ASN A 388 -11.06 -16.95 -11.36
C ASN A 388 -11.62 -17.27 -9.96
N LEU A 389 -12.89 -16.95 -9.72
CA LEU A 389 -13.58 -17.23 -8.46
C LEU A 389 -13.92 -18.73 -8.28
N ASP A 390 -13.88 -19.53 -9.36
CA ASP A 390 -14.17 -20.95 -9.29
C ASP A 390 -12.95 -21.80 -8.89
N ALA A 391 -11.76 -21.21 -8.81
CA ALA A 391 -10.61 -21.91 -8.24
C ALA A 391 -10.89 -22.29 -6.77
N THR A 392 -10.53 -23.51 -6.38
CA THR A 392 -10.88 -24.06 -5.06
C THR A 392 -10.46 -23.17 -3.89
N PHE A 393 -9.28 -22.56 -3.98
CA PHE A 393 -8.76 -21.65 -2.96
C PHE A 393 -9.44 -20.26 -2.97
N ASN A 394 -10.26 -19.94 -3.97
CA ASN A 394 -11.01 -18.69 -4.08
C ASN A 394 -12.49 -18.83 -3.68
N GLN A 395 -12.92 -20.03 -3.35
CA GLN A 395 -14.31 -20.28 -2.98
C GLN A 395 -14.56 -20.01 -1.49
N SER A 396 -15.77 -19.54 -1.19
CA SER A 396 -16.34 -19.45 0.15
C SER A 396 -17.60 -20.28 0.22
N GLU A 397 -17.81 -21.00 1.32
CA GLU A 397 -19.03 -21.76 1.59
C GLU A 397 -20.24 -20.84 1.82
N ASP A 398 -19.98 -19.59 2.22
CA ASP A 398 -21.01 -18.57 2.47
C ASP A 398 -21.51 -17.90 1.18
N TRP A 399 -20.83 -18.11 0.04
CA TRP A 399 -21.22 -17.50 -1.23
C TRP A 399 -22.49 -18.16 -1.81
N LYS A 400 -23.50 -17.34 -2.11
CA LYS A 400 -24.76 -17.77 -2.75
C LYS A 400 -25.08 -16.86 -3.93
N ALA A 401 -25.53 -17.44 -5.04
CA ALA A 401 -25.79 -16.72 -6.29
C ALA A 401 -26.93 -15.70 -6.17
N ASP A 402 -27.92 -15.99 -5.34
CA ASP A 402 -29.12 -15.19 -5.09
C ASP A 402 -28.96 -14.15 -3.96
N ASP A 403 -27.84 -14.18 -3.23
CA ASP A 403 -27.57 -13.18 -2.20
C ASP A 403 -27.15 -11.85 -2.86
N PRO A 404 -27.90 -10.74 -2.64
CA PRO A 404 -27.53 -9.42 -3.15
C PRO A 404 -26.22 -8.89 -2.55
N LYS A 405 -25.76 -9.49 -1.44
CA LYS A 405 -24.50 -9.14 -0.77
C LYS A 405 -23.39 -10.17 -1.00
N ARG A 406 -23.56 -11.08 -1.99
CA ARG A 406 -22.57 -12.14 -2.29
C ARG A 406 -21.15 -11.62 -2.50
N TYR A 407 -20.99 -10.37 -2.91
CA TYR A 407 -19.68 -9.72 -3.05
C TYR A 407 -18.84 -9.72 -1.76
N GLN A 408 -19.48 -9.82 -0.60
CA GLN A 408 -18.79 -9.90 0.70
C GLN A 408 -18.03 -11.22 0.88
N HIS A 409 -18.45 -12.27 0.15
CA HIS A 409 -17.89 -13.61 0.14
C HIS A 409 -17.09 -13.91 -1.13
N GLU A 410 -16.74 -12.89 -1.90
CA GLU A 410 -15.92 -12.99 -3.09
C GLU A 410 -14.51 -12.51 -2.81
N VAL A 411 -13.52 -13.28 -3.28
CA VAL A 411 -12.15 -12.84 -3.26
C VAL A 411 -11.96 -11.64 -4.18
N ALA A 412 -11.10 -10.73 -3.76
CA ALA A 412 -10.63 -9.60 -4.55
C ALA A 412 -9.11 -9.47 -4.42
N THR A 413 -8.47 -8.87 -5.42
CA THR A 413 -7.03 -8.61 -5.40
C THR A 413 -6.74 -7.13 -5.27
N MET A 414 -5.59 -6.80 -4.67
CA MET A 414 -5.05 -5.45 -4.53
C MET A 414 -3.83 -5.28 -5.43
N GLY A 415 -3.62 -4.06 -5.92
CA GLY A 415 -2.55 -3.78 -6.86
C GLY A 415 -2.64 -4.71 -8.06
N CYS A 416 -1.55 -5.34 -8.45
CA CYS A 416 -1.55 -6.23 -9.60
C CYS A 416 -2.02 -7.66 -9.30
N ARG A 417 -1.80 -8.21 -8.09
CA ARG A 417 -2.09 -9.64 -7.79
C ARG A 417 -2.19 -10.00 -6.31
N THR A 418 -2.03 -9.08 -5.41
CA THR A 418 -2.05 -9.40 -3.98
C THR A 418 -3.45 -9.85 -3.58
N ARG A 419 -3.55 -11.07 -3.08
CA ARG A 419 -4.78 -11.71 -2.65
C ARG A 419 -4.80 -11.80 -1.12
N VAL A 420 -5.84 -11.25 -0.49
CA VAL A 420 -6.13 -11.45 0.92
C VAL A 420 -7.58 -11.84 1.06
N PHE A 421 -7.85 -13.04 1.54
CA PHE A 421 -9.21 -13.58 1.62
C PHE A 421 -9.41 -14.43 2.88
N GLU A 422 -8.44 -15.27 3.24
CA GLU A 422 -8.50 -16.09 4.45
C GLU A 422 -8.49 -15.21 5.69
N ASN A 423 -9.30 -15.60 6.68
CA ASN A 423 -9.41 -14.90 7.94
C ASN A 423 -9.36 -15.90 9.10
N ARG A 424 -8.40 -15.73 10.01
CA ARG A 424 -8.28 -16.57 11.21
C ARG A 424 -9.31 -16.24 12.29
N PHE A 425 -9.93 -15.06 12.23
CA PHE A 425 -10.77 -14.50 13.28
C PHE A 425 -12.23 -14.30 12.84
N GLY A 426 -12.61 -14.78 11.66
CA GLY A 426 -13.96 -14.61 11.13
C GLY A 426 -14.15 -15.24 9.75
N PRO A 427 -15.26 -14.93 9.06
CA PRO A 427 -15.55 -15.44 7.73
C PRO A 427 -14.51 -14.96 6.71
N LYS A 428 -14.34 -15.74 5.66
CA LYS A 428 -13.49 -15.33 4.52
C LYS A 428 -14.07 -14.08 3.86
N THR A 429 -13.26 -13.05 3.76
CA THR A 429 -13.61 -11.79 3.09
C THR A 429 -12.35 -11.06 2.63
N SER A 430 -12.46 -10.30 1.54
CA SER A 430 -11.43 -9.35 1.12
C SER A 430 -11.72 -7.92 1.58
N ILE A 431 -12.95 -7.61 1.99
CA ILE A 431 -13.39 -6.25 2.34
C ILE A 431 -12.72 -5.80 3.63
N GLY A 432 -12.15 -4.60 3.62
CA GLY A 432 -11.43 -4.03 4.76
C GLY A 432 -10.11 -4.74 5.09
N ARG A 433 -9.71 -5.73 4.27
CA ARG A 433 -8.46 -6.47 4.45
C ARG A 433 -7.33 -5.80 3.70
N GLY A 434 -6.11 -6.00 4.17
CA GLY A 434 -4.95 -5.41 3.55
C GLY A 434 -3.66 -6.12 3.92
N ASN A 435 -2.55 -5.58 3.43
CA ASN A 435 -1.22 -6.02 3.79
C ASN A 435 -0.57 -5.01 4.73
N ILE A 436 0.11 -5.51 5.74
CA ILE A 436 0.91 -4.68 6.67
C ILE A 436 2.25 -4.35 6.03
N SER A 437 2.94 -5.37 5.52
CA SER A 437 4.24 -5.27 4.84
C SER A 437 4.53 -6.55 4.07
N PHE A 438 5.53 -6.54 3.21
CA PHE A 438 6.02 -7.73 2.52
C PHE A 438 7.50 -7.63 2.16
N SER A 439 8.11 -8.78 1.98
CA SER A 439 9.51 -8.94 1.60
C SER A 439 9.65 -10.05 0.56
N THR A 440 10.69 -9.97 -0.26
CA THR A 440 10.94 -10.93 -1.35
C THR A 440 12.26 -11.64 -1.14
N ILE A 441 12.24 -12.97 -1.20
CA ILE A 441 13.45 -13.80 -1.18
C ILE A 441 13.98 -13.95 -2.60
N ASN A 442 15.30 -13.77 -2.78
CA ASN A 442 15.97 -13.96 -4.06
C ASN A 442 16.23 -15.44 -4.32
N ILE A 443 15.21 -16.17 -4.76
CA ILE A 443 15.30 -17.61 -5.05
C ILE A 443 16.26 -17.92 -6.20
N VAL A 444 16.48 -17.00 -7.13
CA VAL A 444 17.43 -17.15 -8.25
C VAL A 444 18.84 -17.25 -7.69
N ARG A 445 19.22 -16.38 -6.76
CA ARG A 445 20.51 -16.46 -6.08
C ARG A 445 20.69 -17.78 -5.35
N LEU A 446 19.68 -18.21 -4.58
CA LEU A 446 19.72 -19.50 -3.89
C LEU A 446 19.95 -20.66 -4.86
N GLY A 447 19.29 -20.62 -6.03
CA GLY A 447 19.48 -21.62 -7.09
C GLY A 447 20.89 -21.61 -7.66
N ILE A 448 21.43 -20.43 -8.01
CA ILE A 448 22.78 -20.28 -8.57
C ILE A 448 23.83 -20.82 -7.60
N GLU A 449 23.73 -20.56 -6.32
CA GLU A 449 24.67 -21.04 -5.30
C GLU A 449 24.68 -22.58 -5.12
N CYS A 450 23.62 -23.25 -5.58
CA CYS A 450 23.55 -24.72 -5.55
C CYS A 450 24.00 -25.38 -6.86
N MET A 451 24.30 -24.61 -7.92
CA MET A 451 24.63 -25.17 -9.25
C MET A 451 25.89 -26.02 -9.26
N ASN A 452 26.86 -25.78 -8.36
CA ASN A 452 28.10 -26.50 -8.26
C ASN A 452 27.95 -27.93 -7.69
N ILE A 453 26.77 -28.31 -7.23
CA ILE A 453 26.47 -29.63 -6.72
C ILE A 453 26.08 -30.51 -7.93
N GLU A 454 26.89 -31.51 -8.28
CA GLU A 454 26.68 -32.36 -9.45
C GLU A 454 25.42 -33.23 -9.29
N ASP A 455 25.25 -33.85 -8.12
CA ASP A 455 24.12 -34.70 -7.82
C ASP A 455 22.83 -33.89 -7.74
N LYS A 456 21.84 -34.27 -8.54
CA LYS A 456 20.56 -33.54 -8.66
C LYS A 456 19.74 -33.53 -7.37
N GLU A 457 19.69 -34.67 -6.66
CA GLU A 457 18.89 -34.78 -5.44
C GLU A 457 19.50 -33.97 -4.31
N GLN A 458 20.82 -34.05 -4.15
CA GLN A 458 21.55 -33.23 -3.18
C GLN A 458 21.44 -31.72 -3.51
N ARG A 459 21.45 -31.34 -4.78
CA ARG A 459 21.28 -29.96 -5.22
C ARG A 459 19.91 -29.43 -4.81
N ILE A 460 18.83 -30.18 -5.06
CA ILE A 460 17.48 -29.85 -4.69
C ILE A 460 17.33 -29.76 -3.17
N ALA A 461 17.85 -30.75 -2.44
CA ALA A 461 17.82 -30.74 -0.98
C ALA A 461 18.55 -29.52 -0.39
N ARG A 462 19.73 -29.18 -0.95
CA ARG A 462 20.48 -27.99 -0.52
C ARG A 462 19.74 -26.68 -0.81
N PHE A 463 19.09 -26.60 -1.97
CA PHE A 463 18.27 -25.44 -2.33
C PHE A 463 17.13 -25.23 -1.33
N PHE A 464 16.36 -26.28 -1.01
CA PHE A 464 15.28 -26.17 -0.05
C PHE A 464 15.76 -25.86 1.36
N ALA A 465 16.88 -26.44 1.81
CA ALA A 465 17.45 -26.11 3.11
C ALA A 465 17.85 -24.62 3.21
N LYS A 466 18.41 -24.04 2.14
CA LYS A 466 18.70 -22.61 2.08
C LYS A 466 17.42 -21.77 2.03
N LEU A 467 16.41 -22.20 1.29
CA LEU A 467 15.13 -21.52 1.21
C LEU A 467 14.43 -21.49 2.58
N ASP A 468 14.40 -22.61 3.29
CA ASP A 468 13.84 -22.71 4.64
C ASP A 468 14.53 -21.74 5.61
N SER A 469 15.87 -21.69 5.59
CA SER A 469 16.64 -20.73 6.39
C SER A 469 16.26 -19.26 6.05
N MET A 470 16.12 -18.92 4.77
CA MET A 470 15.73 -17.56 4.37
C MET A 470 14.26 -17.25 4.69
N LEU A 471 13.37 -18.24 4.69
CA LEU A 471 11.99 -18.09 5.13
C LEU A 471 11.92 -17.74 6.62
N GLU A 472 12.75 -18.36 7.47
CA GLU A 472 12.84 -18.04 8.90
C GLU A 472 13.31 -16.59 9.14
N VAL A 473 14.37 -16.16 8.43
CA VAL A 473 14.87 -14.78 8.50
C VAL A 473 13.79 -13.79 8.04
N THR A 474 13.10 -14.11 6.94
CA THR A 474 12.02 -13.27 6.40
C THR A 474 10.84 -13.17 7.35
N ALA A 475 10.42 -14.29 7.93
CA ALA A 475 9.32 -14.31 8.92
C ALA A 475 9.66 -13.44 10.15
N ARG A 476 10.89 -13.52 10.64
CA ARG A 476 11.39 -12.69 11.75
C ARG A 476 11.36 -11.21 11.37
N GLN A 477 11.87 -10.85 10.20
CA GLN A 477 11.85 -9.47 9.70
C GLN A 477 10.42 -8.91 9.60
N LEU A 478 9.49 -9.68 9.04
CA LEU A 478 8.08 -9.27 8.93
C LEU A 478 7.43 -9.10 10.31
N HIS A 479 7.75 -9.97 11.26
CA HIS A 479 7.26 -9.87 12.63
C HIS A 479 7.84 -8.63 13.34
N GLU A 480 9.14 -8.40 13.26
CA GLU A 480 9.80 -7.20 13.82
C GLU A 480 9.18 -5.91 13.26
N ARG A 481 8.92 -5.86 11.95
CA ARG A 481 8.27 -4.72 11.30
C ARG A 481 6.82 -4.55 11.77
N MET A 482 6.06 -5.62 11.87
CA MET A 482 4.68 -5.60 12.37
C MET A 482 4.62 -5.06 13.81
N GLU A 483 5.46 -5.56 14.72
CA GLU A 483 5.50 -5.08 16.10
C GLU A 483 5.88 -3.58 16.18
N PHE A 484 6.77 -3.14 15.30
CA PHE A 484 7.08 -1.72 15.19
C PHE A 484 5.90 -0.90 14.65
N GLN A 485 5.18 -1.39 13.63
CA GLN A 485 4.02 -0.73 13.05
C GLN A 485 2.85 -0.64 14.04
N LYS A 486 2.64 -1.64 14.91
CA LYS A 486 1.63 -1.62 15.97
C LYS A 486 1.77 -0.44 16.93
N THR A 487 2.96 0.14 17.04
CA THR A 487 3.22 1.32 17.88
C THR A 487 2.82 2.65 17.21
N ALA A 488 2.27 2.64 15.99
CA ALA A 488 1.75 3.83 15.35
C ALA A 488 0.49 4.33 16.06
N PHE A 489 0.24 5.63 16.04
CA PHE A 489 -0.94 6.23 16.63
C PHE A 489 -2.09 6.33 15.63
N ALA A 490 -3.33 6.17 16.09
CA ALA A 490 -4.53 6.27 15.29
C ALA A 490 -4.62 7.60 14.50
N LYS A 491 -4.14 8.70 15.08
CA LYS A 491 -4.08 10.02 14.41
C LYS A 491 -3.20 10.08 13.16
N GLN A 492 -2.34 9.07 12.93
CA GLN A 492 -1.53 8.98 11.71
C GLN A 492 -2.32 8.41 10.53
N PHE A 493 -3.51 7.86 10.79
CA PHE A 493 -4.37 7.17 9.82
C PHE A 493 -5.82 7.67 9.89
N PRO A 494 -6.08 8.97 9.64
CA PRO A 494 -7.42 9.54 9.79
C PRO A 494 -8.46 8.89 8.87
N LEU A 495 -8.11 8.56 7.62
CA LEU A 495 -9.00 7.84 6.71
C LEU A 495 -9.26 6.42 7.19
N LEU A 496 -8.22 5.67 7.55
CA LEU A 496 -8.34 4.31 8.05
C LEU A 496 -9.28 4.26 9.26
N MET A 497 -9.16 5.22 10.18
CA MET A 497 -9.97 5.29 11.39
C MET A 497 -11.41 5.74 11.11
N SER A 498 -11.65 6.65 10.17
CA SER A 498 -12.98 7.20 9.90
C SER A 498 -13.76 6.40 8.86
N ALA A 499 -13.08 5.91 7.82
CA ALA A 499 -13.74 5.39 6.62
C ALA A 499 -13.81 3.87 6.57
N LEU A 500 -12.85 3.18 7.15
CA LEU A 500 -12.78 1.72 7.01
C LEU A 500 -13.56 0.97 8.10
N GLY A 501 -14.16 1.68 9.05
CA GLY A 501 -14.93 1.07 10.14
C GLY A 501 -14.09 0.17 11.06
N ILE A 502 -12.78 0.11 10.84
CA ILE A 502 -11.85 -0.74 11.55
C ILE A 502 -11.47 -0.05 12.86
N GLY A 503 -12.14 -0.41 13.94
CA GLY A 503 -11.85 0.13 15.26
C GLY A 503 -12.20 1.60 15.49
N SER A 504 -12.79 2.28 14.51
CA SER A 504 -13.07 3.72 14.50
C SER A 504 -13.88 4.22 15.70
N GLU A 505 -14.80 3.40 16.21
CA GLU A 505 -15.61 3.75 17.39
C GLU A 505 -14.88 3.57 18.73
N LYS A 506 -13.71 2.93 18.73
CA LYS A 506 -13.00 2.52 19.95
C LYS A 506 -11.65 3.21 20.14
N LEU A 507 -10.98 3.65 19.08
CA LEU A 507 -9.64 4.24 19.16
C LEU A 507 -9.70 5.77 19.26
N LYS A 508 -9.02 6.31 20.26
CA LYS A 508 -8.74 7.75 20.37
C LYS A 508 -7.51 8.12 19.54
N PRO A 509 -7.33 9.39 19.17
CA PRO A 509 -6.20 9.81 18.33
C PRO A 509 -4.81 9.39 18.81
N ASN A 510 -4.62 9.28 20.11
CA ASN A 510 -3.34 8.90 20.73
C ASN A 510 -3.26 7.41 21.13
N ASP A 511 -4.29 6.62 20.86
CA ASP A 511 -4.21 5.17 21.01
C ASP A 511 -3.37 4.57 19.88
N THR A 512 -2.74 3.44 20.14
CA THR A 512 -1.99 2.72 19.11
C THR A 512 -2.94 1.91 18.22
N ILE A 513 -2.52 1.64 16.97
CA ILE A 513 -3.29 0.82 16.03
C ILE A 513 -3.14 -0.69 16.26
N ALA A 514 -2.52 -1.11 17.37
CA ALA A 514 -2.26 -2.52 17.66
C ALA A 514 -3.51 -3.41 17.60
N SER A 515 -4.68 -2.88 17.98
CA SER A 515 -5.95 -3.64 17.96
C SER A 515 -6.56 -3.82 16.56
N VAL A 516 -6.10 -3.08 15.56
CA VAL A 516 -6.59 -3.18 14.17
C VAL A 516 -5.62 -3.92 13.25
N ILE A 517 -4.40 -4.21 13.74
CA ILE A 517 -3.39 -5.02 13.06
C ILE A 517 -3.34 -6.39 13.73
N ASN A 518 -3.93 -7.40 13.10
CA ASN A 518 -3.98 -8.78 13.59
C ASN A 518 -3.35 -9.76 12.59
#